data_3c13087798c8ff6853efa4724362732e
#
_entry.id   3c13087798c8ff6853efa4724362732e
#
_cell.length_a   1.000
_cell.length_b   1.000
_cell.length_c   1.000
_cell.angle_alpha   90.00
_cell.angle_beta   90.00
_cell.angle_gamma   90.00
#
_symmetry.space_group_name_H-M   'P 1'
#
loop_
_entity.id
_entity.type
_entity.pdbx_description
1 polymer ?
#
loop_
_entity_poly.entity_id
_entity_poly.type
_entity_poly.pdbx_seq_one_letter_code
_entity_poly.pdbx_strand_id
1 'polypeptide(L)'
;MQYKFIDINETQGLPQLPSEAMQFNGKWLEEEIPGYRTLYVSGRETLAAEISSSEVGTSDGALFEYRRYEPRTIRVGYQLIAENNWAFREAFNKLNGILDAQQVQISFNDELDKYYIGTKTKLDDIPSGTNSVTGEIEIYCTDPFKYSVQEFTAHPDENFLINVNYGGTYPAYPAIDAVMNSDMGYLTYILERTGSTIIAGDETEVDGEDVDNASELLINKGFYNGKGVWILNQAVTYGNQVQNGTLKIQETAKGDGVTGDNWGTGDSWHGIGLHRAVPEDSTGKTGQKNWGLEWKNYFGSLSAKEIGMAQFVVSYMDGSVKKPLAGIVFVKNSRSSLNAIAELRVGDQIMKSITYRCDSSSKISGSKTANPTVEKFEGNFRFTLGGKVYEYSNDDLADAEGIEVDLYIAKYGSGTAMVRNTLIGVKFYAYNVNGWADIPNKFSDGDTVTIDCQSGEILIDEEPMPGLGELGNDWEGFQLTPGENSIACYYSEWADPPTITLRYREVFL
;
A
#
# COMPACT_ATOMS: atom_id res chain seq x y z
N MET A 1 -16.64 27.21 31.28
CA MET A 1 -15.31 27.85 31.45
C MET A 1 -15.02 27.89 32.95
N GLN A 2 -14.14 27.00 33.43
CA GLN A 2 -13.63 27.05 34.82
C GLN A 2 -12.35 27.88 34.82
N TYR A 3 -12.44 29.11 35.27
CA TYR A 3 -11.24 29.89 35.59
C TYR A 3 -10.59 29.29 36.83
N LYS A 4 -9.44 28.62 36.68
CA LYS A 4 -8.55 28.31 37.79
C LYS A 4 -7.85 29.60 38.21
N PHE A 5 -8.17 30.12 39.39
CA PHE A 5 -7.38 31.17 40.01
C PHE A 5 -6.01 30.57 40.37
N ILE A 6 -4.94 31.16 39.85
CA ILE A 6 -3.57 30.83 40.21
C ILE A 6 -3.28 31.52 41.52
N ASP A 7 -2.93 30.77 42.56
CA ASP A 7 -2.39 31.37 43.81
C ASP A 7 -1.01 31.91 43.50
N ILE A 8 -0.86 33.25 43.54
CA ILE A 8 0.41 33.95 43.31
C ILE A 8 1.47 33.65 44.40
N ASN A 9 1.12 32.91 45.45
CA ASN A 9 2.00 32.51 46.53
C ASN A 9 2.48 31.03 46.37
N GLU A 10 2.03 30.30 45.42
CA GLU A 10 2.60 28.97 45.11
C GLU A 10 3.93 29.14 44.38
N THR A 11 4.98 28.88 45.10
CA THR A 11 6.37 28.91 44.62
C THR A 11 6.65 27.77 43.62
N GLN A 12 7.11 28.19 42.43
CA GLN A 12 7.98 27.42 41.53
C GLN A 12 7.49 26.04 41.06
N GLY A 13 6.39 26.03 40.35
CA GLY A 13 6.20 25.06 39.25
C GLY A 13 6.84 25.62 37.97
N LEU A 14 7.21 24.75 37.04
CA LEU A 14 7.61 25.12 35.66
C LEU A 14 6.63 26.19 35.12
N PRO A 15 7.09 27.14 34.28
CA PRO A 15 6.19 28.17 33.73
C PRO A 15 4.99 27.50 33.09
N GLN A 16 3.82 27.71 33.72
CA GLN A 16 2.58 27.08 33.25
C GLN A 16 2.21 27.71 31.91
N LEU A 17 2.04 26.88 30.88
CA LEU A 17 1.60 27.35 29.57
C LEU A 17 0.31 28.18 29.69
N PRO A 18 0.13 29.26 28.92
CA PRO A 18 -1.16 29.94 28.82
C PRO A 18 -2.28 28.96 28.51
N SER A 19 -3.50 29.23 28.99
CA SER A 19 -4.63 28.35 28.72
C SER A 19 -4.91 28.14 27.22
N GLU A 20 -4.61 29.16 26.41
CA GLU A 20 -4.78 29.12 24.95
C GLU A 20 -3.43 29.04 24.22
N ALA A 21 -2.36 28.54 24.89
CA ALA A 21 -1.09 28.33 24.24
C ALA A 21 -1.27 27.47 22.97
N MET A 22 -0.58 27.86 21.92
CA MET A 22 -0.67 27.17 20.63
C MET A 22 0.45 26.14 20.46
N GLN A 23 0.07 24.92 20.16
CA GLN A 23 0.96 23.91 19.64
C GLN A 23 0.87 23.89 18.11
N PHE A 24 1.95 24.16 17.41
CA PHE A 24 2.03 24.19 15.96
C PHE A 24 2.94 23.05 15.48
N ASN A 25 2.39 22.11 14.72
CA ASN A 25 3.10 20.91 14.24
C ASN A 25 3.81 20.16 15.39
N GLY A 26 3.11 19.93 16.50
CA GLY A 26 3.63 19.22 17.67
C GLY A 26 4.56 20.02 18.57
N LYS A 27 4.81 21.30 18.28
CA LYS A 27 5.73 22.17 19.07
C LYS A 27 4.96 23.27 19.78
N TRP A 28 5.16 23.40 21.10
CA TRP A 28 4.68 24.53 21.87
C TRP A 28 5.51 25.77 21.59
N LEU A 29 4.92 26.83 21.11
CA LEU A 29 5.67 28.06 20.78
C LEU A 29 6.30 28.69 22.03
N GLU A 30 5.66 28.59 23.17
CA GLU A 30 6.18 29.05 24.46
C GLU A 30 7.43 28.30 24.92
N GLU A 31 7.56 27.02 24.62
CA GLU A 31 8.72 26.19 24.97
C GLU A 31 9.87 26.38 23.98
N GLU A 32 9.52 26.52 22.71
CA GLU A 32 10.51 26.63 21.64
C GLU A 32 11.13 28.02 21.53
N ILE A 33 10.38 29.08 21.90
CA ILE A 33 10.79 30.45 21.66
C ILE A 33 10.84 31.22 22.97
N PRO A 34 12.06 31.49 23.53
CA PRO A 34 12.19 32.27 24.74
C PRO A 34 11.53 33.63 24.61
N GLY A 35 10.68 33.96 25.59
CA GLY A 35 9.96 35.23 25.63
C GLY A 35 8.71 35.33 24.78
N TYR A 36 8.34 34.24 24.08
CA TYR A 36 7.03 34.13 23.39
C TYR A 36 5.93 33.81 24.40
N ARG A 37 4.77 34.38 24.20
CA ARG A 37 3.57 34.08 24.97
C ARG A 37 2.31 34.29 24.12
N THR A 38 1.44 33.33 24.06
CA THR A 38 0.09 33.47 23.53
C THR A 38 -0.75 34.33 24.48
N LEU A 39 -1.43 35.33 23.94
CA LEU A 39 -2.28 36.27 24.69
C LEU A 39 -3.76 35.91 24.58
N TYR A 40 -4.21 35.61 23.39
CA TYR A 40 -5.58 35.23 23.06
C TYR A 40 -5.65 34.47 21.77
N VAL A 41 -6.73 33.72 21.59
CA VAL A 41 -7.06 33.06 20.34
C VAL A 41 -8.51 33.36 19.98
N SER A 42 -8.79 33.63 18.72
CA SER A 42 -10.13 33.84 18.17
C SER A 42 -10.34 33.12 16.86
N GLY A 43 -11.60 32.96 16.46
CA GLY A 43 -11.96 32.25 15.24
C GLY A 43 -12.13 30.73 15.43
N ARG A 44 -12.16 30.25 16.69
CA ARG A 44 -12.40 28.81 17.03
C ARG A 44 -13.88 28.54 17.41
N GLU A 45 -14.64 29.57 17.76
CA GLU A 45 -15.90 29.44 18.49
C GLU A 45 -17.05 28.96 17.60
N THR A 46 -17.22 29.60 16.45
CA THR A 46 -18.35 29.32 15.54
C THR A 46 -17.89 29.32 14.08
N LEU A 47 -18.54 28.49 13.27
CA LEU A 47 -18.32 28.45 11.82
C LEU A 47 -19.34 29.35 11.11
N ALA A 48 -18.86 30.15 10.17
CA ALA A 48 -19.72 30.82 9.19
C ALA A 48 -20.20 29.81 8.15
N ALA A 49 -21.46 29.92 7.76
CA ALA A 49 -22.03 29.09 6.71
C ALA A 49 -22.54 29.98 5.58
N GLU A 50 -22.18 29.66 4.36
CA GLU A 50 -22.76 30.22 3.16
C GLU A 50 -24.06 29.48 2.83
N ILE A 51 -25.14 30.24 2.59
CA ILE A 51 -26.42 29.68 2.18
C ILE A 51 -26.69 30.09 0.73
N SER A 52 -26.84 29.09 -0.15
CA SER A 52 -27.33 29.31 -1.50
C SER A 52 -28.85 29.20 -1.53
N SER A 53 -29.47 30.18 -2.12
CA SER A 53 -30.92 30.22 -2.30
C SER A 53 -31.31 30.92 -3.60
N SER A 54 -32.42 30.52 -4.21
CA SER A 54 -32.95 31.10 -5.43
C SER A 54 -34.35 31.74 -5.19
N GLU A 55 -34.59 32.88 -5.82
CA GLU A 55 -35.90 33.52 -5.80
C GLU A 55 -36.83 32.83 -6.80
N VAL A 56 -38.08 32.58 -6.40
CA VAL A 56 -39.08 31.92 -7.24
C VAL A 56 -40.15 32.90 -7.67
N GLY A 57 -39.94 33.52 -8.81
CA GLY A 57 -40.93 34.42 -9.42
C GLY A 57 -41.35 35.56 -8.51
N THR A 58 -42.69 35.73 -8.28
CA THR A 58 -43.27 36.74 -7.44
C THR A 58 -43.66 36.24 -6.04
N SER A 59 -43.23 35.05 -5.68
CA SER A 59 -43.50 34.46 -4.35
C SER A 59 -42.61 35.11 -3.29
N ASP A 60 -43.15 35.30 -2.08
CA ASP A 60 -42.35 35.75 -0.94
C ASP A 60 -41.36 34.66 -0.49
N GLY A 61 -40.15 35.09 -0.08
CA GLY A 61 -39.08 34.20 0.38
C GLY A 61 -38.19 33.70 -0.74
N ALA A 62 -37.37 32.72 -0.43
CA ALA A 62 -36.42 32.08 -1.36
C ALA A 62 -36.43 30.57 -1.16
N LEU A 63 -36.17 29.84 -2.23
CA LEU A 63 -35.95 28.41 -2.18
C LEU A 63 -34.52 28.12 -1.69
N PHE A 64 -34.40 27.37 -0.59
CA PHE A 64 -33.10 26.91 -0.09
C PHE A 64 -32.52 25.85 -1.06
N GLU A 65 -31.28 26.05 -1.48
CA GLU A 65 -30.56 25.12 -2.33
C GLU A 65 -29.59 24.27 -1.53
N TYR A 66 -28.58 24.92 -0.88
CA TYR A 66 -27.62 24.23 -0.03
C TYR A 66 -27.00 25.19 1.00
N ARG A 67 -26.32 24.58 1.99
CA ARG A 67 -25.48 25.28 2.96
C ARG A 67 -24.11 24.62 2.93
N ARG A 68 -23.03 25.39 2.89
CA ARG A 68 -21.65 24.94 3.06
C ARG A 68 -20.95 25.79 4.13
N TYR A 69 -19.99 25.19 4.80
CA TYR A 69 -19.10 25.91 5.70
C TYR A 69 -17.93 26.49 4.92
N GLU A 70 -17.59 27.74 5.22
CA GLU A 70 -16.43 28.40 4.63
C GLU A 70 -15.14 28.01 5.36
N PRO A 71 -13.97 28.13 4.69
CA PRO A 71 -12.69 27.98 5.36
C PRO A 71 -12.59 28.85 6.61
N ARG A 72 -11.93 28.35 7.64
CA ARG A 72 -11.78 29.03 8.92
C ARG A 72 -10.46 29.82 8.97
N THR A 73 -10.47 31.01 9.57
CA THR A 73 -9.25 31.72 9.93
C THR A 73 -9.15 31.81 11.44
N ILE A 74 -8.13 31.19 12.01
CA ILE A 74 -7.80 31.29 13.43
C ILE A 74 -6.76 32.40 13.60
N ARG A 75 -7.01 33.30 14.56
CA ARG A 75 -6.11 34.41 14.90
C ARG A 75 -5.55 34.19 16.28
N VAL A 76 -4.23 34.17 16.36
CA VAL A 76 -3.49 33.97 17.60
C VAL A 76 -2.73 35.24 17.92
N GLY A 77 -3.22 35.98 18.91
CA GLY A 77 -2.52 37.15 19.46
C GLY A 77 -1.36 36.69 20.32
N TYR A 78 -0.17 37.25 20.09
CA TYR A 78 1.03 36.88 20.83
C TYR A 78 1.80 38.09 21.32
N GLN A 79 2.64 37.86 22.31
CA GLN A 79 3.68 38.76 22.76
C GLN A 79 5.04 38.07 22.63
N LEU A 80 6.03 38.80 22.16
CA LEU A 80 7.41 38.35 22.14
C LEU A 80 8.28 39.43 22.79
N ILE A 81 8.96 39.05 23.86
CA ILE A 81 9.89 39.94 24.61
C ILE A 81 11.24 39.25 24.66
N ALA A 82 12.29 40.00 24.31
CA ALA A 82 13.66 39.52 24.39
C ALA A 82 14.55 40.50 25.15
N GLU A 83 15.65 39.99 25.69
CA GLU A 83 16.61 40.80 26.48
C GLU A 83 17.27 41.92 25.68
N ASN A 84 17.45 41.72 24.39
CA ASN A 84 18.08 42.67 23.47
C ASN A 84 17.64 42.44 22.03
N ASN A 85 17.98 43.37 21.14
CA ASN A 85 17.59 43.32 19.73
C ASN A 85 18.11 42.11 18.96
N TRP A 86 19.27 41.57 19.34
CA TRP A 86 19.83 40.38 18.69
C TRP A 86 19.05 39.13 19.08
N ALA A 87 18.81 38.90 20.36
CA ALA A 87 17.98 37.83 20.88
C ALA A 87 16.53 37.92 20.31
N PHE A 88 16.02 39.13 20.13
CA PHE A 88 14.72 39.35 19.50
C PHE A 88 14.70 38.86 18.05
N ARG A 89 15.74 39.15 17.27
CA ARG A 89 15.84 38.68 15.87
C ARG A 89 16.00 37.17 15.77
N GLU A 90 16.79 36.55 16.66
CA GLU A 90 16.90 35.10 16.73
C GLU A 90 15.57 34.42 17.04
N ALA A 91 14.87 34.90 18.08
CA ALA A 91 13.56 34.38 18.47
C ALA A 91 12.55 34.52 17.30
N PHE A 92 12.62 35.65 16.59
CA PHE A 92 11.74 35.92 15.46
C PHE A 92 12.04 35.03 14.23
N ASN A 93 13.33 34.80 13.95
CA ASN A 93 13.76 33.86 12.91
C ASN A 93 13.31 32.43 13.24
N LYS A 94 13.41 32.01 14.50
CA LYS A 94 12.95 30.71 14.97
C LYS A 94 11.41 30.60 14.84
N LEU A 95 10.68 31.64 15.22
CA LEU A 95 9.23 31.71 15.07
C LEU A 95 8.82 31.51 13.60
N ASN A 96 9.43 32.26 12.68
CA ASN A 96 9.17 32.13 11.26
C ASN A 96 9.49 30.71 10.74
N GLY A 97 10.60 30.13 11.18
CA GLY A 97 10.99 28.77 10.76
C GLY A 97 10.02 27.69 11.25
N ILE A 98 9.48 27.83 12.46
CA ILE A 98 8.46 26.90 12.99
C ILE A 98 7.16 27.05 12.21
N LEU A 99 6.73 28.28 11.93
CA LEU A 99 5.48 28.60 11.27
C LEU A 99 5.48 28.44 9.74
N ASP A 100 6.60 28.04 9.12
CA ASP A 100 6.70 27.88 7.66
C ASP A 100 6.07 26.58 7.14
N ALA A 101 5.74 25.65 8.02
CA ALA A 101 5.10 24.38 7.66
C ALA A 101 3.65 24.58 7.18
N GLN A 102 3.22 23.76 6.20
CA GLN A 102 1.92 23.83 5.55
C GLN A 102 1.04 22.65 5.93
N GLN A 103 -0.28 22.88 6.06
CA GLN A 103 -1.28 21.85 6.34
C GLN A 103 -0.89 20.97 7.55
N VAL A 104 -0.54 21.63 8.65
CA VAL A 104 -0.08 20.97 9.88
C VAL A 104 -1.14 20.96 10.96
N GLN A 105 -1.00 20.05 11.90
CA GLN A 105 -1.85 19.99 13.09
C GLN A 105 -1.58 21.15 14.02
N ILE A 106 -2.65 21.76 14.50
CA ILE A 106 -2.63 22.90 15.41
C ILE A 106 -3.59 22.60 16.56
N SER A 107 -3.06 22.54 17.77
CA SER A 107 -3.79 22.30 19.01
C SER A 107 -3.62 23.47 19.96
N PHE A 108 -4.55 23.58 20.91
CA PHE A 108 -4.53 24.61 21.94
C PHE A 108 -4.57 23.95 23.32
N ASN A 109 -3.89 24.55 24.29
CA ASN A 109 -3.74 23.98 25.63
C ASN A 109 -5.08 23.85 26.40
N ASP A 110 -6.10 24.60 26.03
CA ASP A 110 -7.46 24.51 26.60
C ASP A 110 -8.33 23.42 25.98
N GLU A 111 -7.87 22.78 24.84
CA GLU A 111 -8.60 21.74 24.13
C GLU A 111 -7.60 20.75 23.49
N LEU A 112 -6.80 20.07 24.33
CA LEU A 112 -5.70 19.17 23.90
C LEU A 112 -6.18 17.88 23.22
N ASP A 113 -7.42 17.55 23.38
CA ASP A 113 -8.04 16.36 22.78
C ASP A 113 -8.46 16.60 21.33
N LYS A 114 -8.29 17.84 20.80
CA LYS A 114 -8.66 18.20 19.43
C LYS A 114 -7.57 19.01 18.72
N TYR A 115 -7.61 18.97 17.40
CA TYR A 115 -6.71 19.73 16.54
C TYR A 115 -7.43 20.26 15.30
N TYR A 116 -6.87 21.33 14.73
CA TYR A 116 -7.18 21.85 13.40
C TYR A 116 -6.05 21.52 12.42
N ILE A 117 -6.34 21.56 11.13
CA ILE A 117 -5.34 21.51 10.07
C ILE A 117 -5.26 22.86 9.41
N GLY A 118 -4.09 23.48 9.43
CA GLY A 118 -3.96 24.85 8.91
C GLY A 118 -2.56 25.21 8.46
N THR A 119 -2.49 26.37 7.83
CA THR A 119 -1.24 26.98 7.32
C THR A 119 -1.21 28.45 7.75
N LYS A 120 -0.08 28.92 8.25
CA LYS A 120 0.09 30.34 8.54
C LYS A 120 -0.01 31.16 7.25
N THR A 121 -0.83 32.19 7.23
CA THR A 121 -0.97 33.11 6.08
C THR A 121 -0.36 34.45 6.34
N LYS A 122 -0.49 35.00 7.55
CA LYS A 122 -0.04 36.35 7.87
C LYS A 122 0.60 36.42 9.24
N LEU A 123 1.55 37.29 9.37
CA LEU A 123 2.13 37.76 10.62
C LEU A 123 2.24 39.28 10.53
N ASP A 124 1.88 39.98 11.61
CA ASP A 124 1.91 41.42 11.63
C ASP A 124 3.30 42.01 11.44
N ASP A 125 3.37 43.21 10.85
CA ASP A 125 4.62 43.95 10.68
C ASP A 125 5.19 44.37 12.03
N ILE A 126 6.52 44.25 12.15
CA ILE A 126 7.23 44.56 13.39
C ILE A 126 7.88 45.93 13.26
N PRO A 127 7.63 46.83 14.22
CA PRO A 127 8.34 48.10 14.28
C PRO A 127 9.86 47.91 14.39
N SER A 128 10.62 48.73 13.67
CA SER A 128 12.09 48.69 13.74
C SER A 128 12.60 49.17 15.10
N GLY A 129 13.72 48.55 15.59
CA GLY A 129 14.39 48.99 16.81
C GLY A 129 13.73 48.56 18.11
N THR A 130 12.80 47.62 18.09
CA THR A 130 12.14 47.10 19.29
C THR A 130 12.68 45.72 19.67
N ASN A 131 12.68 45.41 20.95
CA ASN A 131 12.93 44.08 21.52
C ASN A 131 11.69 43.49 22.23
N SER A 132 10.56 44.15 22.08
CA SER A 132 9.26 43.72 22.59
C SER A 132 8.18 44.02 21.53
N VAL A 133 7.33 43.08 21.20
CA VAL A 133 6.24 43.24 20.26
C VAL A 133 5.02 42.47 20.73
N THR A 134 3.85 42.99 20.45
CA THR A 134 2.60 42.25 20.40
C THR A 134 2.13 42.22 18.94
N GLY A 135 1.67 41.10 18.47
CA GLY A 135 1.20 40.92 17.10
C GLY A 135 0.20 39.81 17.01
N GLU A 136 -0.26 39.55 15.80
CA GLU A 136 -1.23 38.51 15.49
C GLU A 136 -0.68 37.57 14.41
N ILE A 137 -0.89 36.28 14.59
CA ILE A 137 -0.64 35.22 13.61
C ILE A 137 -1.98 34.79 13.03
N GLU A 138 -2.16 34.90 11.74
CA GLU A 138 -3.32 34.35 11.05
C GLU A 138 -3.02 32.98 10.48
N ILE A 139 -3.85 32.00 10.84
CA ILE A 139 -3.80 30.62 10.38
C ILE A 139 -5.06 30.36 9.58
N TYR A 140 -4.86 29.96 8.33
CA TYR A 140 -5.94 29.59 7.41
C TYR A 140 -6.12 28.09 7.38
N CYS A 141 -7.29 27.63 7.78
CA CYS A 141 -7.72 26.25 7.74
C CYS A 141 -8.66 26.08 6.54
N THR A 142 -8.20 25.44 5.48
CA THR A 142 -9.01 25.13 4.29
C THR A 142 -10.16 24.21 4.63
N ASP A 143 -9.90 23.26 5.53
CA ASP A 143 -10.91 22.47 6.22
C ASP A 143 -11.30 23.18 7.52
N PRO A 144 -12.55 23.63 7.66
CA PRO A 144 -12.96 24.45 8.80
C PRO A 144 -13.17 23.66 10.09
N PHE A 145 -13.17 22.35 10.04
CA PHE A 145 -13.49 21.48 11.16
C PHE A 145 -12.31 21.25 12.09
N LYS A 146 -12.59 20.75 13.28
CA LYS A 146 -11.58 20.22 14.20
C LYS A 146 -11.80 18.73 14.41
N TYR A 147 -10.73 18.02 14.64
CA TYR A 147 -10.68 16.57 14.73
C TYR A 147 -10.22 16.12 16.10
N SER A 148 -10.73 15.00 16.59
CA SER A 148 -10.18 14.36 17.78
C SER A 148 -8.74 13.93 17.55
N VAL A 149 -7.86 14.16 18.54
CA VAL A 149 -6.48 13.64 18.51
C VAL A 149 -6.51 12.12 18.57
N GLN A 150 -7.41 11.57 19.39
CA GLN A 150 -7.63 10.13 19.46
C GLN A 150 -8.33 9.64 18.19
N GLU A 151 -7.78 8.59 17.61
CA GLU A 151 -8.47 7.77 16.63
C GLU A 151 -9.22 6.67 17.37
N PHE A 152 -10.47 6.52 17.04
CA PHE A 152 -11.35 5.51 17.62
C PHE A 152 -11.42 4.31 16.71
N THR A 153 -11.53 3.13 17.31
CA THR A 153 -11.73 1.87 16.60
C THR A 153 -12.96 1.16 17.10
N ALA A 154 -13.64 0.45 16.21
CA ALA A 154 -14.75 -0.42 16.54
C ALA A 154 -14.65 -1.71 15.72
N HIS A 155 -15.20 -2.79 16.28
CA HIS A 155 -15.18 -4.10 15.66
C HIS A 155 -16.60 -4.65 15.57
N PRO A 156 -16.88 -5.56 14.63
CA PRO A 156 -18.18 -6.21 14.56
C PRO A 156 -18.44 -7.08 15.79
N ASP A 157 -19.69 -7.16 16.17
CA ASP A 157 -20.20 -8.12 17.14
C ASP A 157 -20.41 -9.51 16.52
N GLU A 158 -21.01 -10.45 17.27
CA GLU A 158 -21.31 -11.81 16.84
C GLU A 158 -22.27 -11.87 15.62
N ASN A 159 -22.99 -10.80 15.34
CA ASN A 159 -23.91 -10.67 14.21
C ASN A 159 -23.30 -9.90 13.03
N PHE A 160 -22.00 -9.63 13.05
CA PHE A 160 -21.31 -8.79 12.07
C PHE A 160 -21.88 -7.36 11.97
N LEU A 161 -22.33 -6.80 13.11
CA LEU A 161 -22.74 -5.42 13.26
C LEU A 161 -21.65 -4.62 14.00
N ILE A 162 -21.20 -3.53 13.40
CA ILE A 162 -20.31 -2.57 14.04
C ILE A 162 -21.18 -1.45 14.63
N ASN A 163 -21.26 -1.39 15.94
CA ASN A 163 -22.02 -0.37 16.66
C ASN A 163 -21.08 0.73 17.17
N VAL A 164 -21.35 1.97 16.77
CA VAL A 164 -20.55 3.17 17.10
C VAL A 164 -21.45 4.22 17.73
N ASN A 165 -21.10 4.65 18.94
CA ASN A 165 -21.67 5.86 19.52
C ASN A 165 -20.73 7.04 19.21
N TYR A 166 -21.03 7.75 18.11
CA TYR A 166 -20.20 8.82 17.58
C TYR A 166 -20.43 10.13 18.35
N GLY A 167 -19.37 10.64 19.01
CA GLY A 167 -19.44 11.82 19.87
C GLY A 167 -19.15 13.15 19.17
N GLY A 168 -18.79 13.15 17.89
CA GLY A 168 -18.57 14.36 17.11
C GLY A 168 -19.86 15.20 16.92
N THR A 169 -19.71 16.47 16.57
CA THR A 169 -20.85 17.37 16.28
C THR A 169 -21.10 17.54 14.78
N TYR A 170 -20.21 17.00 13.95
CA TYR A 170 -20.31 16.98 12.49
C TYR A 170 -20.03 15.56 11.97
N PRO A 171 -20.65 15.13 10.86
CA PRO A 171 -20.42 13.80 10.31
C PRO A 171 -18.96 13.54 9.96
N ALA A 172 -18.51 12.30 10.11
CA ALA A 172 -17.16 11.86 9.77
C ALA A 172 -17.19 10.67 8.81
N TYR A 173 -16.24 10.64 7.90
CA TYR A 173 -15.99 9.49 7.05
C TYR A 173 -15.12 8.47 7.81
N PRO A 174 -15.57 7.24 7.99
CA PRO A 174 -14.73 6.18 8.56
C PRO A 174 -13.79 5.60 7.51
N ALA A 175 -12.77 4.90 7.99
CA ALA A 175 -12.01 3.92 7.22
C ALA A 175 -12.28 2.53 7.77
N ILE A 176 -12.38 1.53 6.90
CA ILE A 176 -12.63 0.14 7.30
C ILE A 176 -11.47 -0.71 6.80
N ASP A 177 -10.78 -1.36 7.73
CA ASP A 177 -9.76 -2.35 7.41
C ASP A 177 -10.34 -3.74 7.62
N ALA A 178 -10.18 -4.62 6.65
CA ALA A 178 -10.57 -6.01 6.74
C ALA A 178 -9.38 -6.90 6.36
N VAL A 179 -8.94 -7.72 7.31
CA VAL A 179 -7.91 -8.74 7.06
C VAL A 179 -8.60 -10.03 6.66
N MET A 180 -8.28 -10.54 5.48
CA MET A 180 -8.85 -11.78 4.96
C MET A 180 -8.27 -12.97 5.68
N ASN A 181 -9.13 -13.85 6.18
CA ASN A 181 -8.74 -15.10 6.84
C ASN A 181 -8.83 -16.31 5.88
N SER A 182 -9.38 -16.11 4.71
CA SER A 182 -9.40 -17.03 3.56
C SER A 182 -9.55 -16.23 2.27
N ASP A 183 -9.48 -16.88 1.11
CA ASP A 183 -9.86 -16.27 -0.15
C ASP A 183 -11.33 -15.81 -0.10
N MET A 184 -11.66 -14.72 -0.80
CA MET A 184 -12.97 -14.07 -0.70
C MET A 184 -13.32 -13.30 -1.98
N GLY A 185 -14.59 -13.29 -2.36
CA GLY A 185 -15.06 -12.58 -3.56
C GLY A 185 -15.46 -11.13 -3.30
N TYR A 186 -16.10 -10.86 -2.15
CA TYR A 186 -16.62 -9.53 -1.86
C TYR A 186 -16.69 -9.19 -0.36
N LEU A 187 -16.74 -7.89 -0.11
CA LEU A 187 -17.08 -7.27 1.17
C LEU A 187 -18.17 -6.23 0.93
N THR A 188 -19.23 -6.24 1.73
CA THR A 188 -20.31 -5.24 1.68
C THR A 188 -20.54 -4.64 3.05
N TYR A 189 -20.61 -3.32 3.11
CA TYR A 189 -20.89 -2.55 4.32
C TYR A 189 -22.12 -1.71 4.10
N ILE A 190 -23.08 -1.80 5.01
CA ILE A 190 -24.33 -1.06 4.96
C ILE A 190 -24.48 -0.22 6.23
N LEU A 191 -24.51 1.10 6.09
CA LEU A 191 -24.83 1.99 7.18
C LEU A 191 -26.35 2.00 7.38
N GLU A 192 -26.86 1.28 8.39
CA GLU A 192 -28.29 1.00 8.58
C GLU A 192 -29.17 2.26 8.67
N ARG A 193 -28.61 3.32 9.25
CA ARG A 193 -29.35 4.56 9.45
C ARG A 193 -29.76 5.27 8.15
N THR A 194 -28.92 5.24 7.12
CA THR A 194 -29.12 5.90 5.84
C THR A 194 -29.41 4.92 4.71
N GLY A 195 -29.03 3.66 4.87
CA GLY A 195 -29.00 2.65 3.81
C GLY A 195 -27.86 2.83 2.83
N SER A 196 -26.91 3.73 3.13
CA SER A 196 -25.70 3.90 2.30
C SER A 196 -24.88 2.64 2.30
N THR A 197 -24.47 2.20 1.10
CA THR A 197 -23.83 0.90 0.88
C THR A 197 -22.50 1.10 0.18
N ILE A 198 -21.48 0.34 0.61
CA ILE A 198 -20.20 0.21 -0.06
C ILE A 198 -19.94 -1.26 -0.31
N ILE A 199 -19.63 -1.59 -1.56
CA ILE A 199 -19.30 -2.93 -2.02
C ILE A 199 -17.88 -2.89 -2.59
N ALA A 200 -17.05 -3.82 -2.14
CA ALA A 200 -15.73 -4.09 -2.67
C ALA A 200 -15.68 -5.53 -3.17
N GLY A 201 -15.27 -5.75 -4.41
CA GLY A 201 -15.23 -7.06 -5.04
C GLY A 201 -16.46 -7.34 -5.88
N ASP A 202 -16.88 -8.61 -5.96
CA ASP A 202 -18.00 -9.09 -6.77
C ASP A 202 -18.86 -10.05 -5.94
N GLU A 203 -20.09 -9.65 -5.63
CA GLU A 203 -21.06 -10.45 -4.85
C GLU A 203 -21.49 -11.75 -5.55
N THR A 204 -21.30 -11.83 -6.85
CA THR A 204 -21.65 -13.03 -7.63
C THR A 204 -20.51 -14.05 -7.72
N GLU A 205 -19.34 -13.70 -7.20
CA GLU A 205 -18.17 -14.56 -7.22
C GLU A 205 -18.38 -15.77 -6.30
N VAL A 206 -17.95 -16.92 -6.77
CA VAL A 206 -17.99 -18.19 -6.02
C VAL A 206 -16.57 -18.64 -5.71
N ASP A 207 -16.43 -19.39 -4.62
CA ASP A 207 -15.13 -19.97 -4.20
C ASP A 207 -14.57 -20.90 -5.27
N GLY A 208 -15.44 -21.69 -5.87
CA GLY A 208 -15.11 -22.60 -6.94
C GLY A 208 -16.32 -23.35 -7.45
N GLU A 209 -16.10 -24.23 -8.39
CA GLU A 209 -17.15 -25.05 -8.99
C GLU A 209 -16.66 -26.49 -9.23
N ASP A 210 -17.60 -27.41 -9.22
CA ASP A 210 -17.34 -28.77 -9.68
C ASP A 210 -17.20 -28.76 -11.19
N VAL A 211 -16.00 -28.90 -11.69
CA VAL A 211 -15.71 -28.94 -13.13
C VAL A 211 -14.76 -30.08 -13.46
N ASP A 212 -15.01 -30.67 -14.61
CA ASP A 212 -14.01 -31.53 -15.24
C ASP A 212 -12.95 -30.67 -15.93
N ASN A 213 -11.68 -30.99 -15.75
CA ASN A 213 -10.54 -30.25 -16.34
C ASN A 213 -10.41 -28.75 -15.86
N ALA A 214 -10.66 -28.51 -14.60
CA ALA A 214 -10.49 -27.20 -13.98
C ALA A 214 -9.04 -26.71 -13.99
N SER A 215 -8.86 -25.41 -13.83
CA SER A 215 -7.57 -24.79 -13.53
C SER A 215 -7.53 -24.36 -12.08
N GLU A 216 -6.47 -24.75 -11.35
CA GLU A 216 -6.30 -24.46 -9.94
C GLU A 216 -5.00 -23.67 -9.72
N LEU A 217 -5.06 -22.60 -8.90
CA LEU A 217 -3.91 -21.77 -8.55
C LEU A 217 -3.23 -22.33 -7.30
N LEU A 218 -2.12 -23.05 -7.45
CA LEU A 218 -1.41 -23.72 -6.36
C LEU A 218 -0.35 -22.83 -5.69
N ILE A 219 0.24 -21.88 -6.41
CA ILE A 219 1.22 -20.92 -5.85
C ILE A 219 0.84 -19.53 -6.32
N ASN A 220 0.61 -18.62 -5.36
CA ASN A 220 0.43 -17.21 -5.61
C ASN A 220 1.17 -16.42 -4.51
N LYS A 221 2.47 -16.18 -4.71
CA LYS A 221 3.30 -15.54 -3.67
C LYS A 221 4.26 -14.51 -4.26
N GLY A 222 4.20 -13.31 -3.70
CA GLY A 222 5.22 -12.29 -3.85
C GLY A 222 6.46 -12.60 -3.02
N PHE A 223 7.59 -11.96 -3.34
CA PHE A 223 8.84 -12.19 -2.62
C PHE A 223 9.07 -11.16 -1.50
N TYR A 224 8.44 -10.01 -1.54
CA TYR A 224 8.59 -8.99 -0.52
C TYR A 224 8.16 -9.49 0.87
N ASN A 225 6.94 -10.01 0.97
CA ASN A 225 6.37 -10.56 2.21
C ASN A 225 6.45 -12.07 2.30
N GLY A 226 6.55 -12.78 1.17
CA GLY A 226 6.50 -14.24 1.09
C GLY A 226 7.86 -14.95 1.08
N LYS A 227 8.99 -14.27 1.33
CA LYS A 227 10.34 -14.88 1.28
C LYS A 227 10.54 -16.08 2.21
N GLY A 228 9.79 -16.17 3.30
CA GLY A 228 9.89 -17.25 4.30
C GLY A 228 9.37 -18.62 3.83
N VAL A 229 8.61 -18.69 2.71
CA VAL A 229 8.09 -19.95 2.14
C VAL A 229 9.02 -20.58 1.10
N TRP A 230 10.12 -19.90 0.77
CA TRP A 230 11.11 -20.38 -0.19
C TRP A 230 12.36 -20.92 0.50
N ILE A 231 12.82 -22.08 0.06
CA ILE A 231 14.08 -22.69 0.53
C ILE A 231 15.23 -22.10 -0.31
N LEU A 232 16.24 -21.56 0.36
CA LEU A 232 17.36 -20.90 -0.30
C LEU A 232 18.47 -21.88 -0.70
N ASN A 233 19.07 -21.61 -1.85
CA ASN A 233 20.28 -22.28 -2.34
C ASN A 233 20.15 -23.80 -2.55
N GLN A 234 18.94 -24.25 -2.92
CA GLN A 234 18.64 -25.65 -3.26
C GLN A 234 17.87 -25.78 -4.58
N ALA A 235 17.81 -24.72 -5.37
CA ALA A 235 17.07 -24.72 -6.63
C ALA A 235 17.71 -25.65 -7.67
N VAL A 236 16.88 -26.35 -8.43
CA VAL A 236 17.30 -27.04 -9.64
C VAL A 236 17.56 -26.00 -10.74
N THR A 237 18.73 -26.04 -11.35
CA THR A 237 19.16 -25.04 -12.34
C THR A 237 19.66 -25.66 -13.59
N TYR A 238 19.48 -25.03 -14.74
CA TYR A 238 20.20 -25.37 -15.94
C TYR A 238 21.71 -25.14 -15.74
N GLY A 239 22.52 -26.16 -15.90
CA GLY A 239 23.97 -26.10 -15.78
C GLY A 239 24.52 -26.25 -14.36
N ASN A 240 23.74 -26.73 -13.40
CA ASN A 240 24.20 -26.99 -12.01
C ASN A 240 24.97 -25.81 -11.41
N GLN A 241 24.36 -24.63 -11.41
CA GLN A 241 25.00 -23.39 -11.00
C GLN A 241 25.32 -23.34 -9.52
N VAL A 242 26.35 -22.59 -9.14
CA VAL A 242 26.73 -22.40 -7.73
C VAL A 242 25.75 -21.52 -7.01
N GLN A 243 25.23 -21.98 -5.86
CA GLN A 243 24.21 -21.33 -5.05
C GLN A 243 24.73 -21.15 -3.62
N ASN A 244 25.21 -19.95 -3.28
CA ASN A 244 25.80 -19.65 -1.97
C ASN A 244 25.66 -18.17 -1.58
N GLY A 245 24.73 -17.46 -2.19
CA GLY A 245 24.46 -16.06 -1.90
C GLY A 245 23.31 -15.86 -0.90
N THR A 246 23.00 -14.58 -0.61
CA THR A 246 21.91 -14.15 0.25
C THR A 246 21.07 -13.06 -0.42
N LEU A 247 19.80 -12.92 -0.02
CA LEU A 247 18.83 -12.00 -0.58
C LEU A 247 18.65 -10.77 0.29
N LYS A 248 18.32 -9.64 -0.36
CA LYS A 248 17.74 -8.45 0.26
C LYS A 248 16.49 -8.00 -0.47
N ILE A 249 15.65 -7.25 0.22
CA ILE A 249 14.49 -6.55 -0.36
C ILE A 249 14.98 -5.47 -1.32
N GLN A 250 14.29 -5.31 -2.44
CA GLN A 250 14.53 -4.25 -3.42
C GLN A 250 13.21 -3.73 -3.97
N GLU A 251 12.99 -2.44 -3.82
CA GLU A 251 11.90 -1.72 -4.48
C GLU A 251 12.24 -1.47 -5.95
N THR A 252 11.29 -1.67 -6.83
CA THR A 252 11.47 -1.48 -8.28
C THR A 252 10.25 -0.83 -8.94
N ALA A 253 10.46 -0.29 -10.15
CA ALA A 253 9.37 0.25 -10.96
C ALA A 253 8.35 -0.80 -11.45
N LYS A 254 8.62 -2.09 -11.23
CA LYS A 254 7.72 -3.22 -11.55
C LYS A 254 6.99 -3.77 -10.33
N GLY A 255 7.32 -3.29 -9.16
CA GLY A 255 6.89 -3.78 -7.84
C GLY A 255 8.09 -4.17 -7.00
N ASP A 256 7.83 -4.40 -5.73
CA ASP A 256 8.84 -4.74 -4.75
C ASP A 256 9.11 -6.24 -4.76
N GLY A 257 10.34 -6.60 -4.44
CA GLY A 257 10.76 -7.98 -4.49
C GLY A 257 12.09 -8.21 -3.79
N VAL A 258 12.80 -9.24 -4.20
CA VAL A 258 14.10 -9.62 -3.65
C VAL A 258 15.19 -9.68 -4.73
N THR A 259 16.41 -9.28 -4.36
CA THR A 259 17.61 -9.36 -5.19
C THR A 259 18.78 -9.86 -4.36
N GLY A 260 19.92 -10.09 -4.98
CA GLY A 260 21.13 -10.49 -4.26
C GLY A 260 21.63 -9.39 -3.34
N ASP A 261 21.77 -9.71 -2.05
CA ASP A 261 22.50 -8.89 -1.08
C ASP A 261 23.99 -9.22 -1.14
N ASN A 262 24.30 -10.49 -0.90
CA ASN A 262 25.61 -11.09 -1.19
C ASN A 262 25.42 -12.14 -2.30
N TRP A 263 26.10 -11.96 -3.42
CA TRP A 263 26.00 -12.87 -4.57
C TRP A 263 26.75 -14.17 -4.37
N GLY A 264 27.41 -14.37 -3.22
CA GLY A 264 28.26 -15.52 -2.97
C GLY A 264 29.61 -15.47 -3.68
N THR A 265 30.24 -16.61 -3.82
CA THR A 265 31.57 -16.76 -4.41
C THR A 265 31.61 -17.90 -5.43
N GLY A 266 32.36 -17.70 -6.50
CA GLY A 266 32.59 -18.70 -7.58
C GLY A 266 33.32 -18.06 -8.74
N ASP A 267 34.03 -18.90 -9.51
CA ASP A 267 34.79 -18.45 -10.70
C ASP A 267 33.92 -18.35 -11.97
N SER A 268 32.72 -18.92 -11.92
CA SER A 268 31.72 -18.91 -12.98
C SER A 268 30.41 -18.22 -12.50
N TRP A 269 29.27 -18.70 -12.96
CA TRP A 269 27.96 -18.23 -12.48
C TRP A 269 27.75 -18.70 -11.04
N HIS A 270 27.51 -17.73 -10.15
CA HIS A 270 27.21 -17.97 -8.74
C HIS A 270 26.19 -16.97 -8.24
N GLY A 271 25.34 -17.39 -7.34
CA GLY A 271 24.25 -16.55 -6.88
C GLY A 271 23.34 -17.22 -5.87
N ILE A 272 22.06 -16.96 -5.98
CA ILE A 272 21.04 -17.37 -5.03
C ILE A 272 19.98 -18.18 -5.77
N GLY A 273 19.71 -19.39 -5.27
CA GLY A 273 18.58 -20.19 -5.68
C GLY A 273 17.43 -20.04 -4.70
N LEU A 274 16.19 -20.06 -5.21
CA LEU A 274 14.98 -20.20 -4.42
C LEU A 274 14.24 -21.42 -4.95
N HIS A 275 13.79 -22.26 -4.04
CA HIS A 275 13.17 -23.53 -4.33
C HIS A 275 11.88 -23.68 -3.54
N ARG A 276 10.82 -24.15 -4.19
CA ARG A 276 9.54 -24.44 -3.57
C ARG A 276 8.87 -25.63 -4.24
N ALA A 277 8.45 -26.62 -3.42
CA ALA A 277 7.61 -27.70 -3.89
C ALA A 277 6.24 -27.16 -4.33
N VAL A 278 5.68 -27.72 -5.39
CA VAL A 278 4.30 -27.49 -5.81
C VAL A 278 3.39 -28.15 -4.77
N PRO A 279 2.44 -27.38 -4.16
CA PRO A 279 1.46 -27.94 -3.23
C PRO A 279 0.58 -29.02 -3.90
N GLU A 280 -0.12 -29.75 -3.09
CA GLU A 280 -1.22 -30.64 -3.54
C GLU A 280 -2.33 -29.80 -4.17
N ASP A 281 -2.96 -30.33 -5.21
CA ASP A 281 -4.18 -29.77 -5.75
C ASP A 281 -5.40 -30.16 -4.89
N SER A 282 -6.60 -29.67 -5.22
CA SER A 282 -7.84 -29.95 -4.51
C SER A 282 -8.22 -31.44 -4.46
N THR A 283 -7.62 -32.28 -5.31
CA THR A 283 -7.77 -33.73 -5.30
C THR A 283 -6.76 -34.45 -4.41
N GLY A 284 -5.82 -33.72 -3.80
CA GLY A 284 -4.73 -34.27 -2.97
C GLY A 284 -3.55 -34.81 -3.78
N LYS A 285 -3.45 -34.49 -5.07
CA LYS A 285 -2.38 -34.94 -5.95
C LYS A 285 -1.17 -34.00 -5.86
N THR A 286 0.01 -34.56 -5.57
CA THR A 286 1.30 -33.89 -5.70
C THR A 286 1.88 -34.08 -7.10
N GLY A 287 2.40 -33.00 -7.68
CA GLY A 287 2.95 -33.07 -9.05
C GLY A 287 1.88 -32.92 -10.13
N GLN A 288 2.10 -32.04 -11.07
CA GLN A 288 1.11 -31.68 -12.09
C GLN A 288 1.62 -32.03 -13.48
N LYS A 289 0.85 -32.84 -14.23
CA LYS A 289 1.15 -33.15 -15.64
C LYS A 289 0.95 -31.92 -16.53
N ASN A 290 -0.20 -31.24 -16.32
CA ASN A 290 -0.57 -30.05 -17.05
C ASN A 290 -0.48 -28.86 -16.09
N TRP A 291 0.33 -27.89 -16.42
CA TRP A 291 0.58 -26.77 -15.52
C TRP A 291 0.97 -25.49 -16.25
N GLY A 292 0.88 -24.37 -15.55
CA GLY A 292 1.38 -23.07 -15.98
C GLY A 292 2.22 -22.41 -14.90
N LEU A 293 3.34 -21.83 -15.28
CA LEU A 293 4.17 -20.97 -14.45
C LEU A 293 4.14 -19.55 -15.02
N GLU A 294 3.64 -18.62 -14.26
CA GLU A 294 3.70 -17.18 -14.51
C GLU A 294 4.62 -16.54 -13.48
N TRP A 295 5.40 -15.54 -13.87
CA TRP A 295 6.19 -14.80 -12.89
C TRP A 295 6.34 -13.33 -13.24
N LYS A 296 6.58 -12.55 -12.22
CA LYS A 296 6.92 -11.14 -12.33
C LYS A 296 8.37 -10.94 -11.88
N ASN A 297 9.18 -10.35 -12.72
CA ASN A 297 10.58 -10.08 -12.41
C ASN A 297 11.05 -8.79 -13.08
N TYR A 298 12.15 -8.25 -12.58
CA TYR A 298 12.85 -7.16 -13.25
C TYR A 298 14.29 -7.60 -13.57
N PHE A 299 14.54 -7.85 -14.85
CA PHE A 299 15.87 -8.23 -15.35
C PHE A 299 16.32 -7.19 -16.38
N GLY A 300 17.11 -6.21 -15.95
CA GLY A 300 17.51 -5.09 -16.78
C GLY A 300 18.90 -4.55 -16.42
N SER A 301 19.64 -4.05 -17.40
CA SER A 301 20.96 -3.50 -17.21
C SER A 301 20.98 -1.99 -17.40
N LEU A 302 21.71 -1.31 -16.52
CA LEU A 302 21.99 0.13 -16.60
C LEU A 302 23.32 0.42 -17.31
N SER A 303 24.22 -0.56 -17.35
CA SER A 303 25.56 -0.42 -17.92
C SER A 303 25.98 -1.69 -18.66
N ALA A 304 26.70 -1.52 -19.78
CA ALA A 304 27.26 -2.65 -20.51
C ALA A 304 28.14 -3.55 -19.64
N LYS A 305 28.78 -3.00 -18.60
CA LYS A 305 29.67 -3.74 -17.68
C LYS A 305 28.95 -4.72 -16.75
N GLU A 306 27.66 -4.52 -16.51
CA GLU A 306 26.85 -5.39 -15.66
C GLU A 306 26.66 -6.76 -16.31
N ILE A 307 26.78 -7.81 -15.52
CA ILE A 307 26.57 -9.19 -15.93
C ILE A 307 25.59 -9.85 -14.97
N GLY A 308 24.65 -10.61 -15.49
CA GLY A 308 23.66 -11.31 -14.69
C GLY A 308 23.00 -12.47 -15.42
N MET A 309 22.42 -13.35 -14.62
CA MET A 309 21.56 -14.45 -15.04
C MET A 309 20.33 -14.50 -14.17
N ALA A 310 19.19 -14.87 -14.75
CA ALA A 310 18.00 -15.27 -14.02
C ALA A 310 17.42 -16.52 -14.69
N GLN A 311 17.05 -17.53 -13.89
CA GLN A 311 16.39 -18.75 -14.38
C GLN A 311 15.06 -18.89 -13.68
N PHE A 312 14.04 -19.30 -14.42
CA PHE A 312 12.70 -19.64 -13.96
C PHE A 312 12.37 -21.02 -14.51
N VAL A 313 12.28 -22.00 -13.64
CA VAL A 313 12.28 -23.41 -13.99
C VAL A 313 11.17 -24.13 -13.24
N VAL A 314 10.49 -25.04 -13.91
CA VAL A 314 9.70 -26.11 -13.28
C VAL A 314 10.50 -27.38 -13.39
N SER A 315 10.62 -28.12 -12.29
CA SER A 315 11.42 -29.34 -12.21
C SER A 315 10.56 -30.58 -12.08
N TYR A 316 11.08 -31.70 -12.49
CA TYR A 316 10.45 -33.02 -12.42
C TYR A 316 11.43 -34.09 -11.91
N MET A 317 10.93 -35.28 -11.61
CA MET A 317 11.76 -36.46 -11.28
C MET A 317 12.06 -37.28 -12.54
N ASP A 318 13.33 -37.44 -12.83
CA ASP A 318 13.80 -38.44 -13.80
C ASP A 318 14.41 -39.60 -13.03
N GLY A 319 13.64 -40.63 -12.77
CA GLY A 319 13.99 -41.66 -11.82
C GLY A 319 14.11 -41.12 -10.39
N SER A 320 15.33 -41.14 -9.83
CA SER A 320 15.61 -40.58 -8.49
C SER A 320 16.30 -39.22 -8.52
N VAL A 321 16.45 -38.60 -9.70
CA VAL A 321 17.15 -37.32 -9.87
C VAL A 321 16.18 -36.23 -10.29
N LYS A 322 16.23 -35.12 -9.59
CA LYS A 322 15.48 -33.91 -9.99
C LYS A 322 16.17 -33.24 -11.17
N LYS A 323 15.41 -32.95 -12.22
CA LYS A 323 15.89 -32.28 -13.43
C LYS A 323 14.98 -31.13 -13.84
N PRO A 324 15.49 -30.11 -14.57
CA PRO A 324 14.64 -29.11 -15.20
C PRO A 324 13.69 -29.76 -16.21
N LEU A 325 12.37 -29.46 -16.09
CA LEU A 325 11.35 -29.91 -17.05
C LEU A 325 11.17 -28.87 -18.16
N ALA A 326 10.89 -27.63 -17.79
CA ALA A 326 10.84 -26.51 -18.73
C ALA A 326 11.11 -25.18 -18.01
N GLY A 327 11.56 -24.19 -18.76
CA GLY A 327 11.83 -22.89 -18.16
C GLY A 327 12.40 -21.85 -19.13
N ILE A 328 12.62 -20.65 -18.61
CA ILE A 328 13.27 -19.56 -19.34
C ILE A 328 14.53 -19.13 -18.57
N VAL A 329 15.64 -19.04 -19.31
CA VAL A 329 16.92 -18.54 -18.80
C VAL A 329 17.23 -17.20 -19.44
N PHE A 330 17.37 -16.17 -18.63
CA PHE A 330 17.84 -14.85 -19.06
C PHE A 330 19.32 -14.71 -18.74
N VAL A 331 20.13 -14.39 -19.75
CA VAL A 331 21.58 -14.25 -19.60
C VAL A 331 22.06 -12.95 -20.23
N LYS A 332 22.70 -12.12 -19.44
CA LYS A 332 23.49 -11.00 -19.93
C LYS A 332 24.97 -11.25 -19.57
N ASN A 333 25.76 -11.68 -20.55
CA ASN A 333 27.15 -12.06 -20.39
C ASN A 333 28.15 -11.14 -21.09
N SER A 334 27.70 -10.20 -21.91
CA SER A 334 28.57 -9.22 -22.59
C SER A 334 28.89 -8.04 -21.67
N ARG A 335 30.16 -7.66 -21.59
CA ARG A 335 30.64 -6.45 -20.91
C ARG A 335 30.76 -5.22 -21.82
N SER A 336 30.49 -5.38 -23.12
CA SER A 336 30.62 -4.34 -24.15
C SER A 336 29.29 -3.91 -24.75
N SER A 337 28.18 -4.60 -24.48
CA SER A 337 26.85 -4.28 -25.01
C SER A 337 25.78 -4.45 -23.96
N LEU A 338 24.60 -3.84 -24.19
CA LEU A 338 23.39 -4.04 -23.40
C LEU A 338 22.56 -5.24 -23.87
N ASN A 339 23.06 -6.06 -24.78
CA ASN A 339 22.34 -7.23 -25.27
C ASN A 339 22.34 -8.36 -24.23
N ALA A 340 21.21 -8.99 -24.10
CA ALA A 340 21.01 -10.22 -23.32
C ALA A 340 20.34 -11.26 -24.22
N ILE A 341 20.35 -12.49 -23.74
CA ILE A 341 19.72 -13.64 -24.40
C ILE A 341 18.66 -14.18 -23.46
N ALA A 342 17.48 -14.48 -24.00
CA ALA A 342 16.47 -15.30 -23.35
C ALA A 342 16.46 -16.68 -24.05
N GLU A 343 16.67 -17.74 -23.30
CA GLU A 343 16.64 -19.12 -23.79
C GLU A 343 15.36 -19.78 -23.29
N LEU A 344 14.52 -20.23 -24.22
CA LEU A 344 13.37 -21.09 -23.95
C LEU A 344 13.86 -22.53 -23.96
N ARG A 345 13.63 -23.25 -22.87
CA ARG A 345 14.18 -24.58 -22.65
C ARG A 345 13.11 -25.60 -22.31
N VAL A 346 13.22 -26.80 -22.90
CA VAL A 346 12.42 -27.99 -22.59
C VAL A 346 13.38 -29.13 -22.31
N GLY A 347 13.30 -29.76 -21.14
CA GLY A 347 14.35 -30.66 -20.67
C GLY A 347 15.71 -29.97 -20.72
N ASP A 348 16.73 -30.68 -21.18
CA ASP A 348 18.09 -30.13 -21.34
C ASP A 348 18.27 -29.32 -22.65
N GLN A 349 17.25 -29.25 -23.52
CA GLN A 349 17.38 -28.67 -24.85
C GLN A 349 17.02 -27.17 -24.87
N ILE A 350 17.79 -26.39 -25.62
CA ILE A 350 17.44 -25.00 -25.95
C ILE A 350 16.57 -24.99 -27.20
N MET A 351 15.29 -24.76 -27.03
CA MET A 351 14.33 -24.71 -28.13
C MET A 351 14.45 -23.40 -28.92
N LYS A 352 14.79 -22.30 -28.24
CA LYS A 352 14.95 -20.99 -28.85
C LYS A 352 15.88 -20.11 -28.03
N SER A 353 16.78 -19.40 -28.74
CA SER A 353 17.56 -18.28 -28.17
C SER A 353 17.09 -16.98 -28.78
N ILE A 354 16.73 -16.02 -27.96
CA ILE A 354 16.20 -14.71 -28.35
C ILE A 354 17.15 -13.64 -27.84
N THR A 355 17.88 -12.98 -28.74
CA THR A 355 18.71 -11.83 -28.39
C THR A 355 17.84 -10.58 -28.31
N TYR A 356 17.97 -9.82 -27.21
CA TYR A 356 17.23 -8.61 -27.00
C TYR A 356 18.07 -7.57 -26.26
N ARG A 357 17.67 -6.31 -26.37
CA ARG A 357 18.30 -5.22 -25.62
C ARG A 357 17.77 -5.22 -24.19
N CYS A 358 18.67 -5.39 -23.21
CA CYS A 358 18.33 -5.56 -21.80
C CYS A 358 18.29 -4.21 -21.05
N ASP A 359 17.41 -3.29 -21.47
CA ASP A 359 17.17 -2.02 -20.81
C ASP A 359 15.67 -1.72 -20.67
N SER A 360 15.32 -0.53 -20.18
CA SER A 360 13.92 -0.12 -19.93
C SER A 360 13.05 -0.03 -21.20
N SER A 361 13.63 0.04 -22.39
CA SER A 361 12.90 0.09 -23.67
C SER A 361 12.50 -1.28 -24.19
N SER A 362 13.04 -2.35 -23.62
CA SER A 362 12.79 -3.71 -24.06
C SER A 362 11.34 -4.15 -23.82
N LYS A 363 10.76 -4.88 -24.77
CA LYS A 363 9.49 -5.59 -24.58
C LYS A 363 9.61 -6.83 -23.70
N ILE A 364 10.84 -7.31 -23.42
CA ILE A 364 11.12 -8.48 -22.59
C ILE A 364 11.51 -8.08 -21.18
N SER A 365 12.34 -7.05 -21.01
CA SER A 365 12.88 -6.61 -19.72
C SER A 365 12.42 -5.21 -19.26
N GLY A 366 11.60 -4.52 -20.06
CA GLY A 366 11.08 -3.19 -19.73
C GLY A 366 10.07 -3.22 -18.57
N SER A 367 9.86 -2.09 -17.90
CA SER A 367 8.99 -1.98 -16.73
C SER A 367 7.50 -2.19 -17.01
N LYS A 368 7.05 -2.10 -18.26
CA LYS A 368 5.64 -2.24 -18.69
C LYS A 368 5.40 -3.49 -19.54
N THR A 369 6.18 -4.53 -19.37
CA THR A 369 6.01 -5.79 -20.12
C THR A 369 5.02 -6.71 -19.42
N ALA A 370 4.27 -7.49 -20.21
CA ALA A 370 3.48 -8.61 -19.68
C ALA A 370 4.38 -9.62 -18.97
N ASN A 371 3.84 -10.29 -17.96
CA ASN A 371 4.54 -11.35 -17.26
C ASN A 371 4.87 -12.49 -18.24
N PRO A 372 6.07 -13.07 -18.18
CA PRO A 372 6.38 -14.28 -18.92
C PRO A 372 5.61 -15.48 -18.37
N THR A 373 5.26 -16.42 -19.26
CA THR A 373 4.65 -17.70 -18.87
C THR A 373 5.37 -18.86 -19.53
N VAL A 374 5.35 -20.01 -18.85
CA VAL A 374 5.67 -21.33 -19.38
C VAL A 374 4.52 -22.27 -19.03
N GLU A 375 3.92 -22.87 -20.01
CA GLU A 375 2.77 -23.76 -19.84
C GLU A 375 3.10 -25.13 -20.47
N LYS A 376 2.62 -26.19 -19.84
CA LYS A 376 2.71 -27.55 -20.33
C LYS A 376 1.34 -28.20 -20.36
N PHE A 377 0.98 -28.73 -21.52
CA PHE A 377 -0.18 -29.58 -21.73
C PHE A 377 0.28 -30.87 -22.39
N GLU A 378 0.28 -31.95 -21.63
CA GLU A 378 0.87 -33.21 -22.06
C GLU A 378 2.31 -33.02 -22.60
N GLY A 379 2.59 -33.39 -23.84
CA GLY A 379 3.90 -33.17 -24.49
C GLY A 379 4.10 -31.79 -25.12
N ASN A 380 3.12 -30.87 -25.02
CA ASN A 380 3.19 -29.54 -25.63
C ASN A 380 3.62 -28.48 -24.61
N PHE A 381 4.62 -27.71 -24.97
CA PHE A 381 5.19 -26.64 -24.17
C PHE A 381 4.97 -25.29 -24.85
N ARG A 382 4.31 -24.37 -24.16
CA ARG A 382 3.98 -23.02 -24.63
C ARG A 382 4.70 -21.99 -23.79
N PHE A 383 5.40 -21.09 -24.46
CA PHE A 383 6.14 -19.99 -23.82
C PHE A 383 5.55 -18.66 -24.27
N THR A 384 5.22 -17.78 -23.35
CA THR A 384 4.86 -16.39 -23.66
C THR A 384 5.97 -15.47 -23.18
N LEU A 385 6.57 -14.69 -24.10
CA LEU A 385 7.65 -13.78 -23.76
C LEU A 385 7.60 -12.53 -24.64
N GLY A 386 7.56 -11.35 -24.02
CA GLY A 386 7.54 -10.07 -24.71
C GLY A 386 6.34 -9.88 -25.63
N GLY A 387 5.19 -10.50 -25.28
CA GLY A 387 3.95 -10.48 -26.06
C GLY A 387 3.94 -11.41 -27.28
N LYS A 388 4.91 -12.34 -27.36
CA LYS A 388 4.97 -13.38 -28.39
C LYS A 388 4.83 -14.76 -27.76
N VAL A 389 4.14 -15.65 -28.48
CA VAL A 389 3.96 -17.06 -28.10
C VAL A 389 4.89 -17.94 -28.93
N TYR A 390 5.47 -18.95 -28.31
CA TYR A 390 6.33 -19.97 -28.90
C TYR A 390 5.86 -21.33 -28.40
N GLU A 391 5.69 -22.29 -29.32
CA GLU A 391 5.15 -23.61 -29.00
C GLU A 391 6.13 -24.69 -29.51
N TYR A 392 6.34 -25.72 -28.68
CA TYR A 392 7.24 -26.84 -28.94
C TYR A 392 6.60 -28.11 -28.40
N SER A 393 6.90 -29.24 -29.03
CA SER A 393 6.43 -30.56 -28.57
C SER A 393 7.65 -31.43 -28.17
N ASN A 394 7.48 -32.21 -27.11
CA ASN A 394 8.43 -33.23 -26.67
C ASN A 394 7.62 -34.37 -26.01
N ASP A 395 7.41 -35.45 -26.77
CA ASP A 395 6.58 -36.56 -26.34
C ASP A 395 7.26 -37.38 -25.21
N ASP A 396 8.58 -37.39 -25.12
CA ASP A 396 9.32 -38.04 -24.04
C ASP A 396 9.03 -37.43 -22.66
N LEU A 397 8.60 -36.19 -22.62
CA LEU A 397 8.25 -35.46 -21.41
C LEU A 397 6.72 -35.28 -21.22
N ALA A 398 5.88 -35.94 -22.03
CA ALA A 398 4.44 -35.84 -21.95
C ALA A 398 3.91 -36.20 -20.55
N ASP A 399 4.42 -37.28 -19.98
CA ASP A 399 4.06 -37.79 -18.65
C ASP A 399 4.84 -37.19 -17.49
N ALA A 400 5.82 -36.32 -17.76
CA ALA A 400 6.61 -35.68 -16.72
C ALA A 400 5.77 -34.68 -15.92
N GLU A 401 5.78 -34.81 -14.59
CA GLU A 401 5.01 -33.98 -13.68
C GLU A 401 5.88 -32.83 -13.14
N GLY A 402 5.36 -31.60 -13.19
CA GLY A 402 5.97 -30.44 -12.52
C GLY A 402 5.76 -30.55 -11.02
N ILE A 403 6.86 -30.75 -10.28
CA ILE A 403 6.83 -30.99 -8.82
C ILE A 403 7.38 -29.82 -8.01
N GLU A 404 8.18 -28.97 -8.63
CA GLU A 404 8.85 -27.86 -7.94
C GLU A 404 8.99 -26.66 -8.87
N VAL A 405 8.96 -25.47 -8.27
CA VAL A 405 9.34 -24.22 -8.91
C VAL A 405 10.69 -23.78 -8.39
N ASP A 406 11.62 -23.60 -9.30
CA ASP A 406 13.01 -23.28 -9.04
C ASP A 406 13.38 -21.97 -9.71
N LEU A 407 13.91 -21.04 -8.94
CA LEU A 407 14.33 -19.73 -9.39
C LEU A 407 15.80 -19.53 -9.05
N TYR A 408 16.52 -18.87 -9.93
CA TYR A 408 17.94 -18.60 -9.71
C TYR A 408 18.30 -17.21 -10.25
N ILE A 409 19.01 -16.42 -9.44
CA ILE A 409 19.60 -15.15 -9.85
C ILE A 409 21.09 -15.15 -9.55
N ALA A 410 21.91 -14.66 -10.49
CA ALA A 410 23.35 -14.77 -10.39
C ALA A 410 24.12 -13.64 -11.07
N LYS A 411 25.41 -13.57 -10.70
CA LYS A 411 26.46 -12.87 -11.42
C LYS A 411 27.54 -13.84 -11.89
N TYR A 412 28.50 -13.39 -12.70
CA TYR A 412 29.61 -14.22 -13.20
C TYR A 412 30.95 -13.77 -12.59
N GLY A 413 31.62 -14.66 -11.87
CA GLY A 413 32.94 -14.46 -11.30
C GLY A 413 33.07 -13.14 -10.54
N SER A 414 34.17 -12.43 -10.75
CA SER A 414 34.38 -11.07 -10.17
C SER A 414 33.64 -9.93 -10.91
N GLY A 415 32.76 -10.26 -11.88
CA GLY A 415 32.04 -9.27 -12.68
C GLY A 415 31.08 -8.41 -11.87
N THR A 416 30.74 -7.22 -12.37
CA THR A 416 29.75 -6.33 -11.77
C THR A 416 28.36 -6.95 -11.91
N ALA A 417 27.69 -7.20 -10.81
CA ALA A 417 26.33 -7.72 -10.81
C ALA A 417 25.34 -6.72 -11.42
N MET A 418 24.29 -7.23 -12.05
CA MET A 418 23.18 -6.40 -12.52
C MET A 418 22.43 -5.82 -11.33
N VAL A 419 22.22 -4.50 -11.34
CA VAL A 419 21.44 -3.79 -10.32
C VAL A 419 19.95 -4.16 -10.38
N ARG A 420 19.46 -4.44 -11.58
CA ARG A 420 18.05 -4.81 -11.83
C ARG A 420 17.95 -6.30 -12.15
N ASN A 421 18.19 -7.14 -11.16
CA ASN A 421 17.97 -8.58 -11.21
C ASN A 421 17.13 -8.98 -9.99
N THR A 422 15.82 -8.71 -10.06
CA THR A 422 14.89 -8.77 -8.95
C THR A 422 13.78 -9.76 -9.24
N LEU A 423 13.46 -10.62 -8.29
CA LEU A 423 12.31 -11.52 -8.28
C LEU A 423 11.17 -10.83 -7.52
N ILE A 424 9.98 -10.71 -8.12
CA ILE A 424 8.86 -9.96 -7.55
C ILE A 424 7.75 -10.90 -7.12
N GLY A 425 7.31 -11.82 -7.97
CA GLY A 425 6.28 -12.79 -7.62
C GLY A 425 6.21 -13.95 -8.60
N VAL A 426 5.53 -15.03 -8.18
CA VAL A 426 5.33 -16.25 -8.96
C VAL A 426 3.93 -16.78 -8.72
N LYS A 427 3.30 -17.22 -9.82
CA LYS A 427 2.07 -18.00 -9.80
C LYS A 427 2.31 -19.34 -10.48
N PHE A 428 1.78 -20.41 -9.90
CA PHE A 428 1.80 -21.74 -10.51
C PHE A 428 0.38 -22.29 -10.54
N TYR A 429 -0.05 -22.72 -11.72
CA TYR A 429 -1.38 -23.26 -11.97
C TYR A 429 -1.27 -24.75 -12.28
N ALA A 430 -2.15 -25.55 -11.71
CA ALA A 430 -2.49 -26.87 -12.20
C ALA A 430 -3.58 -26.75 -13.25
N TYR A 431 -3.49 -27.49 -14.36
CA TYR A 431 -4.51 -27.53 -15.40
C TYR A 431 -5.08 -28.93 -15.53
N ASN A 432 -6.30 -29.03 -16.00
CA ASN A 432 -7.05 -30.29 -16.16
C ASN A 432 -7.11 -31.09 -14.84
N VAL A 433 -7.37 -30.38 -13.74
CA VAL A 433 -7.70 -30.97 -12.45
C VAL A 433 -9.16 -31.40 -12.51
N ASN A 434 -9.42 -32.65 -12.21
CA ASN A 434 -10.80 -33.17 -12.13
C ASN A 434 -11.27 -33.05 -10.68
N GLY A 435 -12.42 -32.52 -10.48
CA GLY A 435 -13.02 -32.30 -9.17
C GLY A 435 -13.43 -30.86 -8.95
N TRP A 436 -13.33 -30.41 -7.72
CA TRP A 436 -13.61 -29.01 -7.39
C TRP A 436 -12.46 -28.11 -7.86
N ALA A 437 -12.80 -27.10 -8.64
CA ALA A 437 -11.86 -26.10 -9.13
C ALA A 437 -12.00 -24.83 -8.31
N ASP A 438 -10.94 -24.48 -7.62
CA ASP A 438 -10.79 -23.20 -6.96
C ASP A 438 -10.70 -22.08 -7.99
N ILE A 439 -11.51 -21.04 -7.84
CA ILE A 439 -11.54 -19.88 -8.72
C ILE A 439 -10.71 -18.78 -8.04
N PRO A 440 -9.69 -18.21 -8.72
CA PRO A 440 -8.92 -17.11 -8.15
C PRO A 440 -9.83 -15.94 -7.79
N ASN A 441 -10.00 -15.71 -6.50
CA ASN A 441 -10.91 -14.71 -5.96
C ASN A 441 -10.33 -13.30 -5.95
N LYS A 442 -11.19 -12.31 -5.76
CA LYS A 442 -10.78 -10.88 -5.71
C LYS A 442 -9.82 -10.61 -4.56
N PHE A 443 -10.05 -11.24 -3.43
CA PHE A 443 -9.23 -11.12 -2.24
C PHE A 443 -8.61 -12.48 -1.90
N SER A 444 -7.35 -12.49 -1.50
CA SER A 444 -6.62 -13.69 -1.10
C SER A 444 -6.42 -13.75 0.41
N ASP A 445 -6.27 -14.95 0.94
CA ASP A 445 -5.91 -15.17 2.35
C ASP A 445 -4.70 -14.31 2.78
N GLY A 446 -4.89 -13.54 3.83
CA GLY A 446 -3.89 -12.62 4.39
C GLY A 446 -3.83 -11.23 3.74
N ASP A 447 -4.66 -10.94 2.73
CA ASP A 447 -4.80 -9.59 2.20
C ASP A 447 -5.42 -8.67 3.25
N THR A 448 -4.94 -7.43 3.31
CA THR A 448 -5.58 -6.36 4.08
C THR A 448 -6.29 -5.42 3.12
N VAL A 449 -7.61 -5.44 3.15
CA VAL A 449 -8.45 -4.54 2.36
C VAL A 449 -8.78 -3.32 3.19
N THR A 450 -8.37 -2.15 2.74
CA THR A 450 -8.73 -0.86 3.35
C THR A 450 -9.72 -0.12 2.46
N ILE A 451 -10.85 0.23 3.02
CA ILE A 451 -11.88 1.06 2.39
C ILE A 451 -11.84 2.42 3.06
N ASP A 452 -11.33 3.42 2.36
CA ASP A 452 -11.32 4.82 2.81
C ASP A 452 -12.56 5.53 2.26
N CYS A 453 -13.54 5.74 3.14
CA CYS A 453 -14.80 6.39 2.75
C CYS A 453 -14.63 7.87 2.43
N GLN A 454 -13.56 8.52 2.89
CA GLN A 454 -13.32 9.93 2.62
C GLN A 454 -12.76 10.17 1.21
N SER A 455 -11.80 9.37 0.78
CA SER A 455 -11.23 9.45 -0.58
C SER A 455 -12.05 8.68 -1.62
N GLY A 456 -12.91 7.73 -1.18
CA GLY A 456 -13.61 6.81 -2.05
C GLY A 456 -12.70 5.77 -2.68
N GLU A 457 -11.64 5.39 -1.98
CA GLU A 457 -10.62 4.45 -2.46
C GLU A 457 -10.71 3.11 -1.75
N ILE A 458 -10.44 2.05 -2.50
CA ILE A 458 -10.25 0.69 -1.99
C ILE A 458 -8.79 0.31 -2.23
N LEU A 459 -8.10 -0.12 -1.18
CA LEU A 459 -6.71 -0.53 -1.23
C LEU A 459 -6.59 -1.99 -0.81
N ILE A 460 -5.65 -2.71 -1.41
CA ILE A 460 -5.17 -4.01 -0.94
C ILE A 460 -3.70 -3.86 -0.59
N ASP A 461 -3.33 -4.15 0.66
CA ASP A 461 -1.96 -4.02 1.17
C ASP A 461 -1.35 -2.63 0.87
N GLU A 462 -2.14 -1.56 1.13
CA GLU A 462 -1.78 -0.16 0.87
C GLU A 462 -1.65 0.22 -0.62
N GLU A 463 -1.91 -0.69 -1.58
CA GLU A 463 -1.92 -0.37 -3.02
C GLU A 463 -3.36 -0.08 -3.50
N PRO A 464 -3.65 1.09 -4.10
CA PRO A 464 -4.99 1.41 -4.62
C PRO A 464 -5.45 0.45 -5.70
N MET A 465 -6.68 -0.04 -5.57
CA MET A 465 -7.32 -1.01 -6.47
C MET A 465 -8.65 -0.48 -7.03
N PRO A 466 -8.63 0.51 -7.94
CA PRO A 466 -9.84 1.21 -8.39
C PRO A 466 -10.86 0.34 -9.11
N GLY A 467 -10.48 -0.86 -9.53
CA GLY A 467 -11.37 -1.82 -10.19
C GLY A 467 -12.19 -2.70 -9.24
N LEU A 468 -12.03 -2.57 -7.92
CA LEU A 468 -12.76 -3.35 -6.92
C LEU A 468 -14.05 -2.69 -6.42
N GLY A 469 -14.21 -1.38 -6.63
CA GLY A 469 -15.41 -0.66 -6.22
C GLY A 469 -16.54 -0.81 -7.21
N GLU A 470 -17.76 -1.01 -6.71
CA GLU A 470 -18.98 -1.01 -7.51
C GLU A 470 -19.43 0.41 -7.88
N LEU A 471 -20.03 0.56 -9.08
CA LEU A 471 -20.54 1.87 -9.54
C LEU A 471 -21.67 2.44 -8.68
N GLY A 472 -22.28 1.62 -7.83
CA GLY A 472 -23.38 2.00 -6.94
C GLY A 472 -22.94 2.41 -5.53
N ASN A 473 -21.66 2.44 -5.23
CA ASN A 473 -21.14 2.80 -3.92
C ASN A 473 -21.50 4.24 -3.52
N ASP A 474 -22.16 4.39 -2.39
CA ASP A 474 -22.55 5.70 -1.84
C ASP A 474 -21.47 6.23 -0.89
N TRP A 475 -20.34 6.63 -1.46
CA TRP A 475 -19.21 7.20 -0.71
C TRP A 475 -19.59 8.46 0.06
N GLU A 476 -20.42 9.31 -0.54
CA GLU A 476 -20.82 10.58 0.03
C GLU A 476 -21.79 10.41 1.21
N GLY A 477 -22.67 9.42 1.13
CA GLY A 477 -23.64 9.10 2.19
C GLY A 477 -23.09 8.21 3.30
N PHE A 478 -21.95 7.55 3.10
CA PHE A 478 -21.38 6.64 4.10
C PHE A 478 -20.61 7.42 5.17
N GLN A 479 -21.33 8.10 6.05
CA GLN A 479 -20.80 8.96 7.11
C GLN A 479 -21.36 8.59 8.47
N LEU A 480 -20.48 8.49 9.47
CA LEU A 480 -20.90 8.43 10.87
C LEU A 480 -21.50 9.78 11.29
N THR A 481 -22.73 9.76 11.76
CA THR A 481 -23.46 10.97 12.22
C THR A 481 -23.56 11.00 13.75
N PRO A 482 -23.69 12.18 14.39
CA PRO A 482 -23.79 12.29 15.84
C PRO A 482 -24.80 11.34 16.47
N GLY A 483 -24.35 10.61 17.50
CA GLY A 483 -25.12 9.59 18.21
C GLY A 483 -24.84 8.17 17.71
N GLU A 484 -25.85 7.30 17.82
CA GLU A 484 -25.71 5.87 17.50
C GLU A 484 -25.70 5.64 15.98
N ASN A 485 -24.72 4.86 15.50
CA ASN A 485 -24.59 4.39 14.14
C ASN A 485 -24.37 2.86 14.20
N SER A 486 -24.99 2.14 13.27
CA SER A 486 -24.81 0.69 13.11
C SER A 486 -24.43 0.41 11.65
N ILE A 487 -23.39 -0.38 11.44
CA ILE A 487 -22.91 -0.79 10.13
C ILE A 487 -22.97 -2.31 10.07
N ALA A 488 -23.79 -2.83 9.16
CA ALA A 488 -23.85 -4.24 8.87
C ALA A 488 -22.73 -4.63 7.90
N CYS A 489 -22.02 -5.70 8.22
CA CYS A 489 -20.90 -6.21 7.43
C CYS A 489 -21.30 -7.55 6.79
N TYR A 490 -21.13 -7.66 5.49
CA TYR A 490 -21.39 -8.88 4.73
C TYR A 490 -20.12 -9.25 3.96
N TYR A 491 -19.95 -10.53 3.75
CA TYR A 491 -18.84 -11.11 3.01
C TYR A 491 -19.26 -12.40 2.33
N SER A 492 -18.42 -13.01 1.50
CA SER A 492 -18.72 -14.25 0.81
C SER A 492 -19.09 -15.37 1.80
N GLU A 493 -20.28 -15.96 1.66
CA GLU A 493 -20.83 -16.98 2.58
C GLU A 493 -19.95 -18.24 2.71
N TRP A 494 -19.16 -18.52 1.69
CA TRP A 494 -18.23 -19.65 1.63
C TRP A 494 -16.85 -19.36 2.27
N ALA A 495 -16.56 -18.10 2.58
CA ALA A 495 -15.27 -17.67 3.13
C ALA A 495 -15.25 -17.71 4.66
N ASP A 496 -14.06 -17.85 5.24
CA ASP A 496 -13.86 -17.62 6.66
C ASP A 496 -14.07 -16.13 7.00
N PRO A 497 -14.73 -15.81 8.12
CA PRO A 497 -15.01 -14.45 8.51
C PRO A 497 -13.76 -13.56 8.53
N PRO A 498 -13.75 -12.40 7.84
CA PRO A 498 -12.62 -11.48 7.89
C PRO A 498 -12.51 -10.80 9.26
N THR A 499 -11.30 -10.38 9.62
CA THR A 499 -11.07 -9.58 10.82
C THR A 499 -11.26 -8.11 10.46
N ILE A 500 -12.40 -7.52 10.87
CA ILE A 500 -12.78 -6.16 10.48
C ILE A 500 -12.48 -5.17 11.61
N THR A 501 -11.92 -4.01 11.26
CA THR A 501 -11.69 -2.88 12.14
C THR A 501 -12.17 -1.60 11.47
N LEU A 502 -13.17 -0.97 12.05
CA LEU A 502 -13.57 0.39 11.67
C LEU A 502 -12.68 1.38 12.41
N ARG A 503 -12.14 2.37 11.70
CA ARG A 503 -11.36 3.49 12.26
C ARG A 503 -12.03 4.81 11.91
N TYR A 504 -12.08 5.73 12.88
CA TYR A 504 -12.64 7.07 12.65
C TYR A 504 -12.06 8.08 13.65
N ARG A 505 -12.14 9.35 13.27
CA ARG A 505 -11.94 10.46 14.17
C ARG A 505 -13.25 11.24 14.34
N GLU A 506 -13.48 11.73 15.52
CA GLU A 506 -14.61 12.61 15.74
C GLU A 506 -14.33 13.98 15.13
N VAL A 507 -15.33 14.52 14.43
CA VAL A 507 -15.28 15.81 13.75
C VAL A 507 -16.21 16.78 14.46
N PHE A 508 -15.74 18.00 14.70
CA PHE A 508 -16.46 19.02 15.44
C PHE A 508 -16.55 20.32 14.64
N LEU A 509 -17.71 20.98 14.81
CA LEU A 509 -17.95 22.32 14.27
C LEU A 509 -17.13 23.40 14.99
#